data_67de1b48eda01c1bccf717f1177ae82e
#
_entry.id   67de1b48eda01c1bccf717f1177ae82e
#
_cell.length_a   1.000
_cell.length_b   1.000
_cell.length_c   1.000
_cell.angle_alpha   90.00
_cell.angle_beta   90.00
_cell.angle_gamma   90.00
#
_symmetry.space_group_name_H-M   'P 1'
#
loop_
_entity.id
_entity.type
_entity.pdbx_description
1 polymer ?
#
loop_
_entity_poly.entity_id
_entity_poly.type
_entity_poly.pdbx_seq_one_letter_code
_entity_poly.pdbx_strand_id
1 'polypeptide(L)'
;MSLTLAAGHQAWAHGGEDHGAGAATSPAPGATSFSVAALSEQFELLLRFQPLKKGEPAHLQLFVSDYASNAAVDSAQLTLTVPEAPYEKFTATRQAPGVYLVEGRFPANQKYSLTVNIVAGEQADLLLLEGIEVGKELPAAAGPAAATGWLSGWKLWLLIAGAFLAGVLLTVVLLRRRGPQNSLAYENPA
;
A
#
# COMPACT_ATOMS: atom_id res chain seq x y z
N MET A 1 -36.80 27.97 22.24
CA MET A 1 -35.74 27.06 22.74
C MET A 1 -35.20 26.27 21.55
N SER A 2 -34.08 26.72 20.97
CA SER A 2 -33.43 26.03 19.83
C SER A 2 -32.24 25.27 20.37
N LEU A 3 -32.24 23.95 20.15
CA LEU A 3 -31.20 23.02 20.55
C LEU A 3 -30.24 22.84 19.40
N THR A 4 -29.04 23.41 19.48
CA THR A 4 -27.95 23.23 18.51
C THR A 4 -27.16 22.00 18.90
N LEU A 5 -27.19 20.97 18.03
CA LEU A 5 -26.42 19.74 18.16
C LEU A 5 -25.03 20.00 17.58
N ALA A 6 -24.00 20.07 18.42
CA ALA A 6 -22.61 20.17 17.99
C ALA A 6 -22.08 18.77 17.69
N ALA A 7 -21.78 18.51 16.43
CA ALA A 7 -21.07 17.30 15.98
C ALA A 7 -19.57 17.45 16.29
N GLY A 8 -19.09 16.73 17.28
CA GLY A 8 -17.65 16.64 17.60
C GLY A 8 -16.94 15.76 16.59
N HIS A 9 -16.02 16.37 15.82
CA HIS A 9 -15.07 15.62 14.99
C HIS A 9 -13.98 15.05 15.90
N GLN A 10 -13.88 13.73 15.98
CA GLN A 10 -12.74 13.06 16.62
C GLN A 10 -11.54 13.16 15.68
N ALA A 11 -10.57 14.00 16.01
CA ALA A 11 -9.26 14.01 15.41
C ALA A 11 -8.46 12.82 16.01
N TRP A 12 -8.15 11.84 15.21
CA TRP A 12 -7.20 10.78 15.56
C TRP A 12 -5.79 11.33 15.37
N ALA A 13 -5.20 11.82 16.45
CA ALA A 13 -3.77 12.10 16.48
C ALA A 13 -3.03 10.76 16.58
N HIS A 14 -2.39 10.32 15.52
CA HIS A 14 -1.37 9.27 15.57
C HIS A 14 -0.12 9.86 16.24
N GLY A 15 -0.11 9.87 17.56
CA GLY A 15 1.07 10.11 18.37
C GLY A 15 1.64 8.78 18.81
N GLY A 16 2.73 8.37 18.20
CA GLY A 16 3.48 7.18 18.52
C GLY A 16 4.77 7.20 17.72
N GLU A 17 5.62 8.19 17.99
CA GLU A 17 6.96 8.23 17.43
C GLU A 17 7.85 7.29 18.23
N ASP A 18 8.01 6.08 17.71
CA ASP A 18 9.06 5.17 18.12
C ASP A 18 10.30 5.48 17.28
N HIS A 19 11.10 6.45 17.73
CA HIS A 19 12.39 6.80 17.15
C HIS A 19 13.45 5.76 17.58
N GLY A 20 13.50 4.64 16.89
CA GLY A 20 14.53 3.65 17.16
C GLY A 20 14.36 2.37 16.39
N ALA A 21 15.31 2.10 15.52
CA ALA A 21 15.48 0.95 14.64
C ALA A 21 14.59 0.98 13.39
N GLY A 22 15.24 0.97 12.23
CA GLY A 22 14.60 0.96 10.93
C GLY A 22 13.54 -0.11 10.79
N ALA A 23 12.28 0.30 10.74
CA ALA A 23 11.17 -0.62 10.62
C ALA A 23 11.12 -1.18 9.20
N ALA A 24 11.28 -2.49 9.06
CA ALA A 24 10.92 -3.19 7.85
C ALA A 24 9.40 -3.04 7.66
N THR A 25 8.98 -2.21 6.72
CA THR A 25 7.56 -2.08 6.38
C THR A 25 7.13 -3.30 5.58
N SER A 26 6.06 -3.97 6.02
CA SER A 26 5.45 -5.03 5.21
C SER A 26 4.96 -4.43 3.90
N PRO A 27 5.34 -5.00 2.74
CA PRO A 27 4.92 -4.46 1.46
C PRO A 27 3.41 -4.53 1.30
N ALA A 28 2.83 -3.48 0.72
CA ALA A 28 1.42 -3.45 0.39
C ALA A 28 1.09 -4.49 -0.71
N PRO A 29 -0.15 -4.98 -0.80
CA PRO A 29 -0.58 -5.84 -1.90
C PRO A 29 -0.27 -5.21 -3.26
N GLY A 30 0.40 -5.96 -4.15
CA GLY A 30 0.85 -5.47 -5.45
C GLY A 30 2.17 -4.69 -5.46
N ALA A 31 2.86 -4.58 -4.32
CA ALA A 31 4.22 -4.06 -4.29
C ALA A 31 5.15 -4.92 -5.15
N THR A 32 6.10 -4.28 -5.84
CA THR A 32 7.09 -4.96 -6.69
C THR A 32 8.43 -5.18 -6.00
N SER A 33 8.60 -4.67 -4.79
CA SER A 33 9.84 -4.73 -4.02
C SER A 33 9.57 -4.66 -2.53
N PHE A 34 10.51 -5.17 -1.75
CA PHE A 34 10.64 -4.90 -0.33
C PHE A 34 11.43 -3.63 -0.09
N SER A 35 11.24 -3.01 1.08
CA SER A 35 12.06 -1.90 1.53
C SER A 35 12.30 -1.99 3.03
N VAL A 36 13.50 -1.60 3.45
CA VAL A 36 13.88 -1.41 4.84
C VAL A 36 14.60 -0.07 4.95
N ALA A 37 14.41 0.62 6.06
CA ALA A 37 15.01 1.94 6.27
C ALA A 37 15.77 1.97 7.61
N ALA A 38 16.76 2.84 7.70
CA ALA A 38 17.45 3.19 8.93
C ALA A 38 17.70 4.69 8.96
N LEU A 39 17.59 5.27 10.14
CA LEU A 39 17.72 6.71 10.37
C LEU A 39 18.77 6.95 11.45
N SER A 40 19.53 8.01 11.28
CA SER A 40 20.39 8.59 12.31
C SER A 40 20.18 10.10 12.35
N GLU A 41 20.95 10.80 13.17
CA GLU A 41 20.93 12.26 13.20
C GLU A 41 21.55 12.90 11.95
N GLN A 42 22.35 12.13 11.19
CA GLN A 42 23.09 12.63 10.03
C GLN A 42 22.54 12.08 8.71
N PHE A 43 22.14 10.80 8.68
CA PHE A 43 21.78 10.12 7.44
C PHE A 43 20.44 9.38 7.55
N GLU A 44 19.77 9.33 6.41
CA GLU A 44 18.66 8.43 6.15
C GLU A 44 19.07 7.41 5.09
N LEU A 45 18.86 6.14 5.39
CA LEU A 45 19.07 5.01 4.49
C LEU A 45 17.76 4.34 4.13
N LEU A 46 17.54 4.11 2.84
CA LEU A 46 16.45 3.27 2.35
C LEU A 46 17.06 2.20 1.44
N LEU A 47 16.92 0.94 1.85
CA LEU A 47 17.31 -0.21 1.04
C LEU A 47 16.08 -0.80 0.37
N ARG A 48 16.08 -0.91 -0.96
CA ARG A 48 15.02 -1.52 -1.75
C ARG A 48 15.54 -2.75 -2.49
N PHE A 49 14.76 -3.83 -2.50
CA PHE A 49 15.15 -5.09 -3.13
C PHE A 49 13.95 -5.91 -3.58
N GLN A 50 14.14 -6.72 -4.61
CA GLN A 50 13.17 -7.74 -5.04
C GLN A 50 13.28 -8.99 -4.15
N PRO A 51 12.34 -9.96 -4.24
CA PRO A 51 12.45 -11.22 -3.51
C PRO A 51 13.82 -11.86 -3.66
N LEU A 52 14.49 -12.07 -2.52
CA LEU A 52 15.82 -12.65 -2.45
C LEU A 52 15.77 -14.16 -2.30
N LYS A 53 16.69 -14.87 -2.95
CA LYS A 53 16.81 -16.33 -2.86
C LYS A 53 18.17 -16.71 -2.34
N LYS A 54 18.20 -17.75 -1.51
CA LYS A 54 19.46 -18.25 -0.94
C LYS A 54 20.43 -18.66 -2.04
N GLY A 55 21.69 -18.27 -1.91
CA GLY A 55 22.78 -18.67 -2.79
C GLY A 55 22.78 -18.00 -4.16
N GLU A 56 21.74 -17.22 -4.52
CA GLU A 56 21.72 -16.43 -5.76
C GLU A 56 22.38 -15.06 -5.55
N PRO A 57 22.92 -14.42 -6.62
CA PRO A 57 23.36 -13.04 -6.56
C PRO A 57 22.18 -12.12 -6.16
N ALA A 58 22.41 -11.29 -5.15
CA ALA A 58 21.46 -10.30 -4.67
C ALA A 58 21.86 -8.92 -5.20
N HIS A 59 20.89 -8.19 -5.76
CA HIS A 59 21.02 -6.82 -6.24
C HIS A 59 20.04 -5.96 -5.46
N LEU A 60 20.57 -5.08 -4.59
CA LEU A 60 19.77 -4.21 -3.75
C LEU A 60 20.10 -2.75 -4.08
N GLN A 61 19.11 -1.89 -4.10
CA GLN A 61 19.28 -0.45 -4.26
C GLN A 61 19.33 0.21 -2.87
N LEU A 62 20.44 0.86 -2.56
CA LEU A 62 20.60 1.65 -1.35
C LEU A 62 20.53 3.14 -1.71
N PHE A 63 19.60 3.84 -1.09
CA PHE A 63 19.47 5.28 -1.17
C PHE A 63 20.06 5.87 0.10
N VAL A 64 20.87 6.91 -0.06
CA VAL A 64 21.55 7.62 1.03
C VAL A 64 21.23 9.10 0.91
N SER A 65 20.59 9.65 1.93
CA SER A 65 20.28 11.08 2.04
C SER A 65 20.75 11.67 3.36
N ASP A 66 20.98 12.95 3.36
CA ASP A 66 21.21 13.74 4.57
C ASP A 66 19.87 13.88 5.32
N TYR A 67 19.86 13.55 6.62
CA TYR A 67 18.63 13.52 7.42
C TYR A 67 17.94 14.88 7.53
N ALA A 68 18.71 15.95 7.67
CA ALA A 68 18.15 17.28 7.92
C ALA A 68 17.59 17.95 6.66
N SER A 69 18.23 17.72 5.51
CA SER A 69 17.89 18.39 4.25
C SER A 69 17.21 17.49 3.22
N ASN A 70 17.17 16.18 3.44
CA ASN A 70 16.78 15.16 2.45
C ASN A 70 17.61 15.23 1.15
N ALA A 71 18.76 15.89 1.17
CA ALA A 71 19.63 15.96 0.01
C ALA A 71 20.33 14.62 -0.22
N ALA A 72 20.44 14.22 -1.48
CA ALA A 72 21.17 13.01 -1.84
C ALA A 72 22.66 13.14 -1.50
N VAL A 73 23.22 12.17 -0.79
CA VAL A 73 24.65 12.12 -0.43
C VAL A 73 25.43 11.50 -1.57
N ASP A 74 26.07 12.35 -2.36
CA ASP A 74 26.66 11.96 -3.64
C ASP A 74 27.98 11.19 -3.54
N SER A 75 28.81 11.49 -2.57
CA SER A 75 30.20 11.00 -2.50
C SER A 75 30.50 10.25 -1.22
N ALA A 76 29.57 9.37 -0.76
CA ALA A 76 29.81 8.56 0.41
C ALA A 76 30.70 7.33 0.09
N GLN A 77 31.65 7.07 0.98
CA GLN A 77 32.32 5.76 1.06
C GLN A 77 31.48 4.86 1.94
N LEU A 78 31.06 3.72 1.39
CA LEU A 78 30.21 2.76 2.07
C LEU A 78 30.98 1.46 2.32
N THR A 79 31.03 1.04 3.57
CA THR A 79 31.51 -0.29 3.96
C THR A 79 30.34 -1.10 4.50
N LEU A 80 30.09 -2.26 3.89
CA LEU A 80 28.94 -3.10 4.16
C LEU A 80 29.36 -4.39 4.85
N THR A 81 28.66 -4.74 5.93
CA THR A 81 28.82 -6.02 6.62
C THR A 81 27.46 -6.62 6.97
N VAL A 82 27.36 -7.95 6.86
CA VAL A 82 26.18 -8.71 7.25
C VAL A 82 26.62 -9.63 8.40
N PRO A 83 26.25 -9.32 9.64
CA PRO A 83 26.70 -10.08 10.83
C PRO A 83 26.34 -11.57 10.77
N GLU A 84 25.19 -11.91 10.19
CA GLU A 84 24.71 -13.29 10.04
C GLU A 84 25.42 -14.08 8.92
N ALA A 85 26.21 -13.37 8.09
CA ALA A 85 26.99 -13.96 6.99
C ALA A 85 28.40 -13.33 6.89
N PRO A 86 29.25 -13.50 7.91
CA PRO A 86 30.52 -12.76 8.04
C PRO A 86 31.56 -13.14 6.97
N TYR A 87 31.38 -14.25 6.29
CA TYR A 87 32.29 -14.68 5.21
C TYR A 87 31.82 -14.20 3.81
N GLU A 88 30.61 -13.69 3.71
CA GLU A 88 30.10 -13.17 2.44
C GLU A 88 30.53 -11.69 2.27
N LYS A 89 30.90 -11.37 1.03
CA LYS A 89 31.32 -10.00 0.69
C LYS A 89 30.15 -9.26 0.05
N PHE A 90 29.90 -8.07 0.59
CA PHE A 90 28.94 -7.13 0.01
C PHE A 90 29.70 -5.89 -0.49
N THR A 91 29.36 -5.44 -1.69
CA THR A 91 29.98 -4.29 -2.33
C THR A 91 28.91 -3.25 -2.65
N ALA A 92 29.26 -1.97 -2.50
CA ALA A 92 28.40 -0.86 -2.91
C ALA A 92 29.04 -0.14 -4.08
N THR A 93 28.31 -0.04 -5.19
CA THR A 93 28.75 0.69 -6.39
C THR A 93 27.82 1.87 -6.64
N ARG A 94 28.35 3.08 -6.68
CA ARG A 94 27.58 4.28 -6.96
C ARG A 94 26.96 4.23 -8.37
N GLN A 95 25.67 4.46 -8.47
CA GLN A 95 24.91 4.51 -9.72
C GLN A 95 24.50 5.94 -10.11
N ALA A 96 24.09 6.74 -9.13
CA ALA A 96 23.66 8.12 -9.27
C ALA A 96 23.90 8.87 -7.94
N PRO A 97 23.70 10.20 -7.88
CA PRO A 97 23.74 10.93 -6.62
C PRO A 97 22.85 10.26 -5.55
N GLY A 98 23.47 9.88 -4.44
CA GLY A 98 22.78 9.20 -3.33
C GLY A 98 22.23 7.79 -3.63
N VAL A 99 22.53 7.21 -4.79
CA VAL A 99 22.04 5.88 -5.18
C VAL A 99 23.19 4.92 -5.40
N TYR A 100 23.17 3.82 -4.67
CA TYR A 100 24.20 2.79 -4.70
C TYR A 100 23.58 1.42 -5.01
N LEU A 101 24.19 0.66 -5.89
CA LEU A 101 23.90 -0.75 -6.10
C LEU A 101 24.69 -1.56 -5.09
N VAL A 102 23.99 -2.29 -4.24
CA VAL A 102 24.59 -3.24 -3.30
C VAL A 102 24.49 -4.63 -3.90
N GLU A 103 25.63 -5.28 -4.05
CA GLU A 103 25.74 -6.64 -4.57
C GLU A 103 26.37 -7.55 -3.52
N GLY A 104 25.84 -8.76 -3.43
CA GLY A 104 26.32 -9.78 -2.52
C GLY A 104 25.55 -11.07 -2.66
N ARG A 105 25.69 -11.96 -1.68
CA ARG A 105 24.99 -13.24 -1.68
C ARG A 105 24.59 -13.63 -0.27
N PHE A 106 23.36 -14.14 -0.12
CA PHE A 106 22.85 -14.62 1.15
C PHE A 106 22.85 -16.14 1.18
N PRO A 107 23.56 -16.78 2.12
CA PRO A 107 23.78 -18.24 2.11
C PRO A 107 22.58 -19.07 2.56
N ALA A 108 21.60 -18.47 3.27
CA ALA A 108 20.45 -19.19 3.84
C ALA A 108 19.14 -18.40 3.72
N ASN A 109 18.01 -19.11 3.84
CA ASN A 109 16.68 -18.47 3.98
C ASN A 109 16.46 -18.12 5.45
N GLN A 110 16.70 -16.88 5.79
CA GLN A 110 16.50 -16.31 7.13
C GLN A 110 16.41 -14.79 7.07
N LYS A 111 16.26 -14.14 8.22
CA LYS A 111 16.37 -12.69 8.35
C LYS A 111 17.85 -12.32 8.48
N TYR A 112 18.20 -11.26 7.78
CA TYR A 112 19.52 -10.64 7.83
C TYR A 112 19.42 -9.18 8.20
N SER A 113 20.50 -8.66 8.76
CA SER A 113 20.75 -7.25 8.95
C SER A 113 21.96 -6.82 8.12
N LEU A 114 21.93 -5.60 7.61
CA LEU A 114 23.02 -4.98 6.86
C LEU A 114 23.54 -3.79 7.67
N THR A 115 24.74 -3.91 8.18
CA THR A 115 25.45 -2.79 8.80
C THR A 115 26.12 -1.98 7.71
N VAL A 116 25.84 -0.69 7.67
CA VAL A 116 26.40 0.26 6.71
C VAL A 116 27.22 1.28 7.48
N ASN A 117 28.54 1.26 7.29
CA ASN A 117 29.41 2.33 7.73
C ASN A 117 29.54 3.34 6.58
N ILE A 118 29.18 4.58 6.86
CA ILE A 118 29.15 5.69 5.90
C ILE A 118 30.19 6.71 6.28
N VAL A 119 30.99 7.14 5.31
CA VAL A 119 31.88 8.29 5.43
C VAL A 119 31.58 9.23 4.26
N ALA A 120 31.10 10.43 4.56
CA ALA A 120 30.77 11.46 3.57
C ALA A 120 31.35 12.82 4.00
N GLY A 121 32.47 13.19 3.42
CA GLY A 121 33.22 14.38 3.84
C GLY A 121 33.73 14.25 5.27
N GLU A 122 33.29 15.14 6.15
CA GLU A 122 33.64 15.13 7.58
C GLU A 122 32.65 14.33 8.45
N GLN A 123 31.55 13.90 7.87
CA GLN A 123 30.52 13.12 8.57
C GLN A 123 30.80 11.63 8.42
N ALA A 124 30.67 10.92 9.53
CA ALA A 124 30.78 9.46 9.55
C ALA A 124 29.73 8.88 10.50
N ASP A 125 29.11 7.80 10.09
CA ASP A 125 28.07 7.14 10.89
C ASP A 125 27.99 5.64 10.58
N LEU A 126 27.34 4.91 11.50
CA LEU A 126 27.12 3.47 11.39
C LEU A 126 25.63 3.18 11.58
N LEU A 127 24.96 2.76 10.52
CA LEU A 127 23.55 2.44 10.53
C LEU A 127 23.32 0.94 10.33
N LEU A 128 22.27 0.44 10.96
CA LEU A 128 21.82 -0.94 10.85
C LEU A 128 20.48 -1.01 10.12
N LEU A 129 20.45 -1.67 8.97
CA LEU A 129 19.24 -1.98 8.22
C LEU A 129 18.79 -3.39 8.58
N GLU A 130 17.70 -3.51 9.33
CA GLU A 130 17.17 -4.78 9.80
C GLU A 130 15.99 -5.27 8.97
N GLY A 131 15.76 -6.59 8.99
CA GLY A 131 14.56 -7.17 8.38
C GLY A 131 14.67 -7.52 6.90
N ILE A 132 15.88 -7.75 6.40
CA ILE A 132 16.11 -8.30 5.06
C ILE A 132 15.76 -9.79 5.09
N GLU A 133 14.58 -10.16 4.63
CA GLU A 133 14.11 -11.55 4.64
C GLU A 133 14.41 -12.25 3.32
N VAL A 134 15.27 -13.28 3.38
CA VAL A 134 15.61 -14.13 2.22
C VAL A 134 14.65 -15.32 2.15
N GLY A 135 14.10 -15.59 0.98
CA GLY A 135 13.08 -16.62 0.75
C GLY A 135 11.64 -16.15 0.95
N LYS A 136 11.43 -14.86 1.22
CA LYS A 136 10.10 -14.27 1.32
C LYS A 136 9.60 -13.83 -0.06
N GLU A 137 8.37 -14.16 -0.36
CA GLU A 137 7.68 -13.70 -1.57
C GLU A 137 6.89 -12.43 -1.31
N LEU A 138 6.71 -11.63 -2.35
CA LEU A 138 5.85 -10.45 -2.27
C LEU A 138 4.39 -10.87 -2.15
N PRO A 139 3.57 -10.12 -1.40
CA PRO A 139 2.13 -10.35 -1.36
C PRO A 139 1.57 -10.24 -2.78
N ALA A 140 0.83 -11.25 -3.21
CA ALA A 140 0.14 -11.19 -4.49
C ALA A 140 -0.71 -9.91 -4.54
N ALA A 141 -0.73 -9.26 -5.71
CA ALA A 141 -1.69 -8.19 -5.93
C ALA A 141 -3.07 -8.74 -5.58
N ALA A 142 -3.80 -8.05 -4.70
CA ALA A 142 -5.20 -8.36 -4.49
C ALA A 142 -5.84 -8.24 -5.87
N GLY A 143 -6.15 -9.39 -6.49
CA GLY A 143 -6.95 -9.42 -7.69
C GLY A 143 -8.19 -8.55 -7.44
N PRO A 144 -8.84 -7.98 -8.48
CA PRO A 144 -10.06 -7.24 -8.28
C PRO A 144 -10.92 -8.08 -7.35
N ALA A 145 -11.21 -7.53 -6.15
CA ALA A 145 -12.01 -8.24 -5.17
C ALA A 145 -13.23 -8.74 -5.95
N ALA A 146 -13.29 -10.04 -6.16
CA ALA A 146 -14.46 -10.63 -6.79
C ALA A 146 -15.59 -10.11 -5.92
N ALA A 147 -16.37 -9.18 -6.48
CA ALA A 147 -17.51 -8.63 -5.79
C ALA A 147 -18.42 -9.82 -5.54
N THR A 148 -18.19 -10.50 -4.42
CA THR A 148 -19.08 -11.52 -3.86
C THR A 148 -20.31 -10.80 -3.31
N GLY A 149 -20.84 -9.90 -4.14
CA GLY A 149 -22.17 -9.41 -3.94
C GLY A 149 -23.10 -10.60 -4.17
N TRP A 150 -23.87 -10.95 -3.19
CA TRP A 150 -24.94 -11.95 -3.29
C TRP A 150 -25.88 -11.68 -4.48
N LEU A 151 -25.75 -10.50 -5.11
CA LEU A 151 -26.46 -10.01 -6.31
C LEU A 151 -25.65 -10.20 -7.61
N SER A 152 -24.53 -10.97 -7.63
CA SER A 152 -23.76 -11.15 -8.84
C SER A 152 -24.45 -12.10 -9.83
N GLY A 153 -24.44 -11.75 -11.10
CA GLY A 153 -24.92 -12.57 -12.20
C GLY A 153 -26.44 -12.55 -12.40
N TRP A 154 -27.01 -13.69 -12.76
CA TRP A 154 -28.41 -13.87 -13.17
C TRP A 154 -29.44 -13.45 -12.12
N LYS A 155 -29.09 -13.45 -10.83
CA LYS A 155 -29.96 -13.00 -9.72
C LYS A 155 -30.30 -11.52 -9.80
N LEU A 156 -29.39 -10.69 -10.27
CA LEU A 156 -29.64 -9.25 -10.51
C LEU A 156 -30.69 -9.08 -11.62
N TRP A 157 -30.58 -9.85 -12.69
CA TRP A 157 -31.55 -9.83 -13.79
C TRP A 157 -32.92 -10.32 -13.34
N LEU A 158 -33.00 -11.33 -12.46
CA LEU A 158 -34.27 -11.79 -11.89
C LEU A 158 -34.93 -10.72 -11.01
N LEU A 159 -34.16 -9.97 -10.22
CA LEU A 159 -34.68 -8.85 -9.42
C LEU A 159 -35.22 -7.73 -10.31
N ILE A 160 -34.50 -7.36 -11.36
CA ILE A 160 -34.95 -6.33 -12.31
C ILE A 160 -36.22 -6.77 -13.04
N ALA A 161 -36.26 -8.00 -13.52
CA ALA A 161 -37.46 -8.55 -14.19
C ALA A 161 -38.66 -8.65 -13.23
N GLY A 162 -38.44 -9.07 -11.98
CA GLY A 162 -39.48 -9.11 -10.96
C GLY A 162 -40.06 -7.74 -10.61
N ALA A 163 -39.20 -6.73 -10.46
CA ALA A 163 -39.62 -5.35 -10.22
C ALA A 163 -40.42 -4.77 -11.41
N PHE A 164 -39.99 -5.08 -12.64
CA PHE A 164 -40.69 -4.65 -13.84
C PHE A 164 -42.09 -5.28 -13.95
N LEU A 165 -42.21 -6.60 -13.73
CA LEU A 165 -43.51 -7.28 -13.74
C LEU A 165 -44.44 -6.78 -12.63
N ALA A 166 -43.92 -6.51 -11.43
CA ALA A 166 -44.72 -5.93 -10.36
C ALA A 166 -45.24 -4.51 -10.73
N GLY A 167 -44.39 -3.70 -11.36
CA GLY A 167 -44.77 -2.37 -11.85
C GLY A 167 -45.89 -2.43 -12.90
N VAL A 168 -45.80 -3.34 -13.88
CA VAL A 168 -46.82 -3.56 -14.91
C VAL A 168 -48.13 -4.01 -14.27
N LEU A 169 -48.08 -4.97 -13.35
CA LEU A 169 -49.26 -5.49 -12.66
C LEU A 169 -49.99 -4.40 -11.86
N LEU A 170 -49.22 -3.59 -11.13
CA LEU A 170 -49.73 -2.44 -10.39
C LEU A 170 -50.42 -1.43 -11.31
N THR A 171 -49.81 -1.13 -12.44
CA THR A 171 -50.35 -0.21 -13.43
C THR A 171 -51.70 -0.73 -14.01
N VAL A 172 -51.77 -2.03 -14.36
CA VAL A 172 -52.99 -2.65 -14.87
C VAL A 172 -54.09 -2.62 -13.80
N VAL A 173 -53.77 -2.92 -12.53
CA VAL A 173 -54.76 -2.86 -11.46
C VAL A 173 -55.30 -1.46 -11.23
N LEU A 174 -54.43 -0.43 -11.27
CA LEU A 174 -54.83 0.96 -11.11
C LEU A 174 -55.69 1.44 -12.25
N LEU A 175 -55.37 1.05 -13.50
CA LEU A 175 -56.17 1.39 -14.67
C LEU A 175 -57.53 0.72 -14.65
N ARG A 176 -57.64 -0.56 -14.20
CA ARG A 176 -58.92 -1.26 -14.03
C ARG A 176 -59.79 -0.68 -12.93
N ARG A 177 -59.21 -0.09 -11.89
CA ARG A 177 -59.94 0.58 -10.79
C ARG A 177 -60.49 1.97 -11.21
N ARG A 178 -59.92 2.61 -12.26
CA ARG A 178 -60.51 3.80 -12.86
C ARG A 178 -61.62 3.39 -13.84
N GLY A 179 -62.79 3.00 -13.28
CA GLY A 179 -63.98 2.73 -14.07
C GLY A 179 -64.41 3.95 -14.90
N PRO A 180 -65.18 3.75 -15.97
CA PRO A 180 -65.61 4.87 -16.85
C PRO A 180 -66.42 5.86 -16.02
N GLN A 181 -65.95 7.11 -15.98
CA GLN A 181 -66.79 8.22 -15.48
C GLN A 181 -67.87 8.42 -16.51
N ASN A 182 -69.10 8.20 -16.12
CA ASN A 182 -70.34 8.51 -16.89
C ASN A 182 -70.25 9.93 -17.45
N SER A 183 -70.29 10.06 -18.77
CA SER A 183 -70.60 11.30 -19.46
C SER A 183 -72.03 11.68 -19.10
N LEU A 184 -72.15 12.71 -18.26
CA LEU A 184 -73.45 13.32 -18.01
C LEU A 184 -73.96 13.87 -19.35
N ALA A 185 -75.07 13.31 -19.80
CA ALA A 185 -75.78 13.80 -20.96
C ALA A 185 -76.22 15.24 -20.70
N TYR A 186 -75.82 16.13 -21.61
CA TYR A 186 -76.30 17.50 -21.70
C TYR A 186 -77.69 17.47 -22.31
N GLU A 187 -78.70 17.60 -21.46
CA GLU A 187 -80.08 17.75 -21.86
C GLU A 187 -80.36 19.22 -22.20
N ASN A 188 -80.67 19.50 -23.44
CA ASN A 188 -81.03 20.87 -23.97
C ASN A 188 -82.49 21.09 -23.81
N PRO A 189 -83.00 22.10 -23.05
CA PRO A 189 -84.41 22.45 -23.05
C PRO A 189 -84.70 23.39 -24.19
N ALA A 190 -85.79 23.07 -24.91
CA ALA A 190 -86.41 23.91 -25.92
C ALA A 190 -87.22 25.09 -25.33
#